data_98421bff8566d0e77b56b773db04a7db
#
_entry.id   98421bff8566d0e77b56b773db04a7db
#
_cell.length_a   1.000
_cell.length_b   1.000
_cell.length_c   1.000
_cell.angle_alpha   90.00
_cell.angle_beta   90.00
_cell.angle_gamma   90.00
#
_symmetry.space_group_name_H-M   'P 1'
#
loop_
_entity.id
_entity.type
_entity.pdbx_description
1 polymer ?
#
loop_
_entity_poly.entity_id
_entity_poly.type
_entity_poly.pdbx_seq_one_letter_code
_entity_poly.pdbx_strand_id
1 'polypeptide(L)'
;MNAARSCVIIRSLTGDPQNSSGVTGVVRRGRSQVVFGVLAVLLCLLLGVAIATQVRQTESGDSLETARPADLLVLLDSLQQREAALNTEVSDLQRTLSQLQASGSSDQAAIENARARLAALSILIGTVPATGPGVTLTIEDPAQGVAAETMLDVMNELRAAGAEAMEIQGRKDGEQVSVRVGVDTWIVGARGALTVDSTTMNPAYSVLAIGDPPTLAAAMNIPGGAMDSIERVGGTMVVQQSDRVDVTALRQPKARQYAQPVK
;
A
#
# COMPACT_ATOMS: atom_id res chain seq x y z
N MET A 1 48.88 -24.20 9.90
CA MET A 1 49.37 -24.88 11.12
C MET A 1 48.18 -25.62 11.71
N ASN A 2 48.32 -26.96 11.66
CA ASN A 2 47.65 -28.02 12.45
C ASN A 2 46.09 -28.10 12.36
N ALA A 3 45.49 -29.06 11.65
CA ALA A 3 45.64 -30.53 11.60
C ALA A 3 45.17 -31.24 12.89
N ALA A 4 44.14 -32.11 12.75
CA ALA A 4 44.05 -33.51 13.13
C ALA A 4 42.58 -33.94 13.14
N ARG A 5 42.02 -34.82 12.22
CA ARG A 5 42.25 -36.26 12.00
C ARG A 5 42.04 -37.11 13.26
N SER A 6 41.01 -37.97 13.19
CA SER A 6 40.92 -39.36 13.59
C SER A 6 39.54 -39.86 13.23
N CYS A 7 39.27 -40.76 12.40
CA CYS A 7 39.66 -42.06 11.84
C CYS A 7 39.63 -43.23 12.85
N VAL A 8 38.88 -44.29 12.42
CA VAL A 8 39.11 -45.75 12.66
C VAL A 8 38.37 -46.29 13.92
N ILE A 9 37.62 -47.38 13.90
CA ILE A 9 38.00 -48.76 13.53
C ILE A 9 36.74 -49.64 13.31
N ILE A 10 36.83 -50.45 12.27
CA ILE A 10 36.07 -51.64 11.97
C ILE A 10 36.41 -52.76 12.95
N ARG A 11 35.41 -53.55 13.35
CA ARG A 11 35.70 -54.95 13.72
C ARG A 11 34.54 -55.88 13.40
N SER A 12 34.76 -56.65 12.40
CA SER A 12 34.07 -57.91 12.06
C SER A 12 34.37 -58.98 13.09
N LEU A 13 33.43 -59.82 13.42
CA LEU A 13 33.67 -61.23 13.72
C LEU A 13 32.38 -62.03 13.47
N THR A 14 32.52 -62.93 12.56
CA THR A 14 31.89 -64.18 12.15
C THR A 14 31.29 -65.04 13.28
N GLY A 15 30.23 -65.72 12.93
CA GLY A 15 29.73 -66.88 13.66
C GLY A 15 28.29 -67.28 13.27
N ASP A 16 28.11 -68.13 12.26
CA ASP A 16 26.99 -69.05 11.95
C ASP A 16 27.20 -70.34 12.75
N PRO A 17 26.28 -71.33 12.81
CA PRO A 17 24.93 -71.47 12.29
C PRO A 17 23.91 -72.23 13.20
N GLN A 18 22.72 -72.49 12.61
CA GLN A 18 21.73 -73.57 12.85
C GLN A 18 20.72 -73.34 14.00
N ASN A 19 19.43 -73.39 13.76
CA ASN A 19 18.59 -74.54 13.41
C ASN A 19 17.08 -74.14 13.38
N SER A 20 16.46 -74.48 12.34
CA SER A 20 15.13 -75.09 12.08
C SER A 20 13.90 -74.68 12.92
N SER A 21 12.90 -74.63 12.14
CA SER A 21 11.48 -74.96 12.34
C SER A 21 10.57 -73.86 12.89
N GLY A 22 9.76 -73.38 12.03
CA GLY A 22 8.39 -73.81 11.94
C GLY A 22 7.36 -72.71 12.02
N VAL A 23 6.56 -72.72 10.98
CA VAL A 23 5.13 -72.40 10.99
C VAL A 23 4.70 -70.96 10.80
N THR A 24 4.39 -70.73 9.53
CA THR A 24 3.18 -70.06 9.02
C THR A 24 2.42 -69.15 10.02
N GLY A 25 2.63 -67.89 9.90
CA GLY A 25 1.72 -66.85 10.34
C GLY A 25 1.40 -65.99 9.14
N VAL A 26 0.56 -66.52 8.24
CA VAL A 26 0.12 -65.85 7.03
C VAL A 26 -0.70 -64.60 7.36
N VAL A 27 -0.13 -63.45 7.02
CA VAL A 27 -0.80 -62.40 6.27
C VAL A 27 -2.29 -62.16 6.60
N ARG A 28 -2.52 -61.30 7.55
CA ARG A 28 -3.74 -60.47 7.65
C ARG A 28 -3.48 -59.01 7.93
N ARG A 29 -2.25 -58.53 7.69
CA ARG A 29 -1.83 -57.14 7.92
C ARG A 29 -1.99 -56.18 6.72
N GLY A 30 -2.34 -56.72 5.54
CA GLY A 30 -2.39 -55.93 4.31
C GLY A 30 -3.60 -55.00 4.17
N ARG A 31 -4.76 -55.39 4.68
CA ARG A 31 -5.99 -54.60 4.48
C ARG A 31 -6.09 -53.38 5.39
N SER A 32 -5.67 -53.46 6.64
CA SER A 32 -5.70 -52.29 7.54
C SER A 32 -4.64 -51.25 7.16
N GLN A 33 -3.46 -51.66 6.70
CA GLN A 33 -2.42 -50.72 6.25
C GLN A 33 -2.82 -49.99 4.96
N VAL A 34 -3.49 -50.68 4.03
CA VAL A 34 -4.02 -50.03 2.82
C VAL A 34 -5.16 -49.08 3.17
N VAL A 35 -6.05 -49.44 4.10
CA VAL A 35 -7.13 -48.57 4.57
C VAL A 35 -6.56 -47.34 5.29
N PHE A 36 -5.55 -47.53 6.16
CA PHE A 36 -4.87 -46.40 6.80
C PHE A 36 -4.13 -45.50 5.80
N GLY A 37 -3.48 -46.09 4.78
CA GLY A 37 -2.83 -45.34 3.71
C GLY A 37 -3.81 -44.50 2.89
N VAL A 38 -4.94 -45.08 2.49
CA VAL A 38 -6.00 -44.37 1.77
C VAL A 38 -6.61 -43.27 2.62
N LEU A 39 -6.85 -43.51 3.92
CA LEU A 39 -7.37 -42.51 4.84
C LEU A 39 -6.39 -41.33 5.02
N ALA A 40 -5.10 -41.63 5.15
CA ALA A 40 -4.06 -40.59 5.25
C ALA A 40 -3.97 -39.74 3.98
N VAL A 41 -4.02 -40.34 2.80
CA VAL A 41 -4.03 -39.61 1.52
C VAL A 41 -5.27 -38.72 1.41
N LEU A 42 -6.44 -39.22 1.80
CA LEU A 42 -7.70 -38.47 1.77
C LEU A 42 -7.68 -37.31 2.74
N LEU A 43 -7.09 -37.49 3.91
CA LEU A 43 -6.92 -36.45 4.91
C LEU A 43 -5.92 -35.35 4.45
N CYS A 44 -4.80 -35.74 3.82
CA CYS A 44 -3.85 -34.82 3.22
C CYS A 44 -4.48 -34.03 2.04
N LEU A 45 -5.34 -34.69 1.25
CA LEU A 45 -6.03 -34.04 0.14
C LEU A 45 -7.06 -32.99 0.65
N LEU A 46 -7.82 -33.37 1.68
CA LEU A 46 -8.74 -32.41 2.35
C LEU A 46 -7.98 -31.25 2.99
N LEU A 47 -6.86 -31.52 3.65
CA LEU A 47 -6.02 -30.48 4.24
C LEU A 47 -5.42 -29.57 3.16
N GLY A 48 -4.94 -30.14 2.05
CA GLY A 48 -4.42 -29.41 0.90
C GLY A 48 -5.47 -28.50 0.26
N VAL A 49 -6.70 -28.98 0.10
CA VAL A 49 -7.82 -28.17 -0.39
C VAL A 49 -8.20 -27.07 0.61
N ALA A 50 -8.19 -27.35 1.92
CA ALA A 50 -8.47 -26.36 2.94
C ALA A 50 -7.40 -25.24 2.97
N ILE A 51 -6.11 -25.60 2.85
CA ILE A 51 -5.03 -24.62 2.77
C ILE A 51 -5.11 -23.83 1.46
N ALA A 52 -5.39 -24.50 0.33
CA ALA A 52 -5.51 -23.81 -0.96
C ALA A 52 -6.70 -22.83 -0.99
N THR A 53 -7.80 -23.14 -0.32
CA THR A 53 -8.95 -22.21 -0.17
C THR A 53 -8.63 -21.07 0.78
N GLN A 54 -7.89 -21.32 1.87
CA GLN A 54 -7.43 -20.25 2.77
C GLN A 54 -6.43 -19.31 2.09
N VAL A 55 -5.46 -19.84 1.33
CA VAL A 55 -4.48 -19.03 0.57
C VAL A 55 -5.18 -18.20 -0.50
N ARG A 56 -6.14 -18.75 -1.23
CA ARG A 56 -6.95 -17.97 -2.19
C ARG A 56 -7.77 -16.87 -1.52
N GLN A 57 -8.24 -17.08 -0.30
CA GLN A 57 -8.99 -16.08 0.48
C GLN A 57 -8.08 -14.99 1.04
N THR A 58 -6.77 -15.27 1.23
CA THR A 58 -5.78 -14.31 1.72
C THR A 58 -5.10 -13.55 0.57
N GLU A 59 -5.03 -14.15 -0.65
CA GLU A 59 -4.50 -13.49 -1.85
C GLU A 59 -5.48 -12.49 -2.49
N SER A 60 -6.78 -12.65 -2.24
CA SER A 60 -7.75 -11.61 -2.53
C SER A 60 -7.62 -10.59 -1.40
N GLY A 61 -6.95 -9.47 -1.63
CA GLY A 61 -6.83 -8.34 -0.70
C GLY A 61 -8.19 -7.66 -0.41
N ASP A 62 -9.16 -8.46 -0.04
CA ASP A 62 -10.59 -8.18 -0.02
C ASP A 62 -11.08 -7.77 1.37
N SER A 63 -10.23 -6.99 2.08
CA SER A 63 -10.68 -6.36 3.33
C SER A 63 -11.78 -5.31 3.08
N LEU A 64 -11.88 -4.80 1.84
CA LEU A 64 -12.90 -3.83 1.46
C LEU A 64 -14.20 -4.49 0.97
N GLU A 65 -14.14 -5.69 0.37
CA GLU A 65 -15.37 -6.44 -0.01
C GLU A 65 -16.11 -7.00 1.22
N THR A 66 -15.41 -7.27 2.32
CA THR A 66 -16.03 -7.70 3.59
C THR A 66 -16.46 -6.55 4.48
N ALA A 67 -16.00 -5.32 4.22
CA ALA A 67 -16.47 -4.14 4.92
C ALA A 67 -17.94 -3.89 4.57
N ARG A 68 -18.80 -3.86 5.58
CA ARG A 68 -20.21 -3.53 5.35
C ARG A 68 -20.29 -2.15 4.72
N PRO A 69 -21.16 -1.92 3.73
CA PRO A 69 -21.34 -0.60 3.11
C PRO A 69 -21.53 0.53 4.13
N ALA A 70 -22.13 0.22 5.29
CA ALA A 70 -22.28 1.15 6.40
C ALA A 70 -20.95 1.58 7.02
N ASP A 71 -19.98 0.68 7.16
CA ASP A 71 -18.67 0.98 7.76
C ASP A 71 -17.83 1.87 6.81
N LEU A 72 -17.95 1.64 5.50
CA LEU A 72 -17.32 2.50 4.49
C LEU A 72 -17.91 3.92 4.49
N LEU A 73 -19.22 4.05 4.67
CA LEU A 73 -19.88 5.35 4.80
C LEU A 73 -19.41 6.10 6.04
N VAL A 74 -19.28 5.41 7.18
CA VAL A 74 -18.76 6.01 8.42
C VAL A 74 -17.30 6.47 8.24
N LEU A 75 -16.48 5.66 7.57
CA LEU A 75 -15.09 6.04 7.27
C LEU A 75 -15.03 7.27 6.36
N LEU A 76 -15.83 7.29 5.29
CA LEU A 76 -15.93 8.41 4.36
C LEU A 76 -16.38 9.69 5.10
N ASP A 77 -17.40 9.59 5.97
CA ASP A 77 -17.87 10.71 6.76
C ASP A 77 -16.78 11.23 7.71
N SER A 78 -16.02 10.33 8.35
CA SER A 78 -14.91 10.72 9.22
C SER A 78 -13.78 11.44 8.47
N LEU A 79 -13.48 11.02 7.24
CA LEU A 79 -12.48 11.69 6.39
C LEU A 79 -12.96 13.06 5.94
N GLN A 80 -14.23 13.18 5.56
CA GLN A 80 -14.85 14.46 5.21
C GLN A 80 -14.89 15.43 6.39
N GLN A 81 -15.16 14.94 7.60
CA GLN A 81 -15.11 15.74 8.82
C GLN A 81 -13.69 16.25 9.12
N ARG A 82 -12.67 15.42 8.94
CA ARG A 82 -11.27 15.83 9.11
C ARG A 82 -10.86 16.90 8.10
N GLU A 83 -11.24 16.73 6.84
CA GLU A 83 -10.99 17.77 5.82
C GLU A 83 -11.68 19.09 6.17
N ALA A 84 -12.93 19.03 6.59
CA ALA A 84 -13.67 20.21 7.02
C ALA A 84 -13.02 20.90 8.23
N ALA A 85 -12.50 20.14 9.19
CA ALA A 85 -11.79 20.66 10.35
C ALA A 85 -10.48 21.38 9.94
N LEU A 86 -9.68 20.76 9.05
CA LEU A 86 -8.44 21.38 8.54
C LEU A 86 -8.72 22.66 7.78
N ASN A 87 -9.72 22.68 6.91
CA ASN A 87 -10.12 23.88 6.18
C ASN A 87 -10.59 25.01 7.12
N THR A 88 -11.22 24.65 8.27
CA THR A 88 -11.60 25.62 9.30
C THR A 88 -10.37 26.19 9.97
N GLU A 89 -9.43 25.34 10.37
CA GLU A 89 -8.20 25.77 11.03
C GLU A 89 -7.39 26.72 10.14
N VAL A 90 -7.29 26.42 8.83
CA VAL A 90 -6.64 27.31 7.87
C VAL A 90 -7.32 28.69 7.84
N SER A 91 -8.66 28.72 7.77
CA SER A 91 -9.42 29.98 7.74
C SER A 91 -9.25 30.79 9.03
N ASP A 92 -9.17 30.10 10.17
CA ASP A 92 -9.01 30.73 11.49
C ASP A 92 -7.59 31.28 11.68
N LEU A 93 -6.57 30.54 11.21
CA LEU A 93 -5.20 31.01 11.19
C LEU A 93 -5.01 32.21 10.26
N GLN A 94 -5.64 32.23 9.08
CA GLN A 94 -5.62 33.37 8.17
C GLN A 94 -6.22 34.62 8.84
N ARG A 95 -7.34 34.43 9.52
CA ARG A 95 -7.99 35.51 10.27
C ARG A 95 -7.12 36.04 11.41
N THR A 96 -6.55 35.11 12.20
CA THR A 96 -5.63 35.48 13.31
C THR A 96 -4.41 36.18 12.81
N LEU A 97 -3.81 35.73 11.69
CA LEU A 97 -2.66 36.39 11.07
C LEU A 97 -3.02 37.79 10.63
N SER A 98 -4.17 37.99 9.99
CA SER A 98 -4.64 39.31 9.57
C SER A 98 -4.87 40.25 10.76
N GLN A 99 -5.42 39.75 11.88
CA GLN A 99 -5.62 40.52 13.11
C GLN A 99 -4.30 40.92 13.77
N LEU A 100 -3.32 39.97 13.85
CA LEU A 100 -1.99 40.27 14.39
C LEU A 100 -1.27 41.36 13.57
N GLN A 101 -1.37 41.28 12.25
CA GLN A 101 -0.81 42.31 11.34
C GLN A 101 -1.50 43.65 11.48
N ALA A 102 -2.82 43.66 11.64
CA ALA A 102 -3.60 44.92 11.79
C ALA A 102 -3.43 45.58 13.15
N SER A 103 -3.18 44.78 14.21
CA SER A 103 -3.01 45.29 15.58
C SER A 103 -1.65 45.98 15.84
N GLY A 104 -0.76 46.00 14.85
CA GLY A 104 0.58 46.56 15.03
C GLY A 104 1.43 45.80 16.06
N SER A 105 1.05 44.58 16.36
CA SER A 105 1.77 43.71 17.31
C SER A 105 3.21 43.54 16.84
N SER A 106 4.15 43.87 17.69
CA SER A 106 5.59 43.73 17.45
C SER A 106 6.08 42.29 17.74
N ASP A 107 5.16 41.34 17.96
CA ASP A 107 5.52 39.93 18.20
C ASP A 107 5.75 39.20 16.87
N GLN A 108 6.91 39.53 16.29
CA GLN A 108 7.35 38.89 15.02
C GLN A 108 7.40 37.36 15.10
N ALA A 109 7.75 36.84 16.26
CA ALA A 109 7.82 35.39 16.45
C ALA A 109 6.44 34.71 16.37
N ALA A 110 5.40 35.34 16.92
CA ALA A 110 4.02 34.82 16.82
C ALA A 110 3.52 34.86 15.36
N ILE A 111 3.84 35.92 14.63
CA ILE A 111 3.49 36.07 13.20
C ILE A 111 4.20 34.98 12.37
N GLU A 112 5.48 34.71 12.60
CA GLU A 112 6.26 33.71 11.88
C GLU A 112 5.74 32.30 12.18
N ASN A 113 5.45 31.97 13.45
CA ASN A 113 4.85 30.70 13.82
C ASN A 113 3.48 30.49 13.17
N ALA A 114 2.62 31.51 13.16
CA ALA A 114 1.31 31.44 12.52
C ALA A 114 1.44 31.22 10.99
N ARG A 115 2.40 31.89 10.34
CA ARG A 115 2.69 31.69 8.92
C ARG A 115 3.20 30.30 8.61
N ALA A 116 4.14 29.77 9.40
CA ALA A 116 4.70 28.44 9.22
C ALA A 116 3.60 27.35 9.36
N ARG A 117 2.74 27.50 10.37
CA ARG A 117 1.61 26.59 10.57
C ARG A 117 0.60 26.66 9.44
N LEU A 118 0.27 27.89 8.98
CA LEU A 118 -0.62 28.10 7.83
C LEU A 118 -0.05 27.45 6.56
N ALA A 119 1.25 27.61 6.28
CA ALA A 119 1.91 27.00 5.14
C ALA A 119 1.84 25.48 5.21
N ALA A 120 2.18 24.88 6.36
CA ALA A 120 2.14 23.43 6.55
C ALA A 120 0.73 22.88 6.33
N LEU A 121 -0.31 23.49 6.89
CA LEU A 121 -1.69 23.09 6.70
C LEU A 121 -2.15 23.27 5.24
N SER A 122 -1.76 24.36 4.59
CA SER A 122 -2.10 24.62 3.18
C SER A 122 -1.46 23.58 2.24
N ILE A 123 -0.24 23.12 2.54
CA ILE A 123 0.41 22.02 1.82
C ILE A 123 -0.37 20.72 2.05
N LEU A 124 -0.74 20.41 3.30
CA LEU A 124 -1.46 19.19 3.65
C LEU A 124 -2.83 19.09 2.97
N ILE A 125 -3.60 20.19 2.93
CA ILE A 125 -4.89 20.22 2.24
C ILE A 125 -4.77 20.39 0.72
N GLY A 126 -3.57 20.70 0.22
CA GLY A 126 -3.27 20.79 -1.21
C GLY A 126 -3.70 22.08 -1.88
N THR A 127 -3.94 23.17 -1.15
CA THR A 127 -4.35 24.47 -1.69
C THR A 127 -3.20 25.32 -2.20
N VAL A 128 -1.96 24.92 -1.91
CA VAL A 128 -0.74 25.55 -2.40
C VAL A 128 0.16 24.51 -3.04
N PRO A 129 0.99 24.90 -4.03
CA PRO A 129 2.01 24.01 -4.56
C PRO A 129 3.05 23.69 -3.48
N ALA A 130 3.72 22.55 -3.63
CA ALA A 130 4.76 22.12 -2.73
C ALA A 130 5.99 21.66 -3.53
N THR A 131 7.17 21.88 -2.96
CA THR A 131 8.44 21.39 -3.50
C THR A 131 9.28 20.83 -2.37
N GLY A 132 10.00 19.74 -2.62
CA GLY A 132 10.86 19.10 -1.65
C GLY A 132 11.53 17.86 -2.21
N PRO A 133 12.36 17.17 -1.40
CA PRO A 133 12.88 15.87 -1.76
C PRO A 133 11.75 14.86 -1.86
N GLY A 134 11.94 13.80 -2.66
CA GLY A 134 10.90 12.82 -2.82
C GLY A 134 11.17 11.79 -3.92
N VAL A 135 10.10 11.20 -4.42
CA VAL A 135 10.16 10.22 -5.51
C VAL A 135 9.21 10.58 -6.64
N THR A 136 9.58 10.18 -7.84
CA THR A 136 8.71 10.12 -9.00
C THR A 136 8.54 8.67 -9.41
N LEU A 137 7.31 8.19 -9.39
CA LEU A 137 6.95 6.87 -9.89
C LEU A 137 6.46 7.04 -11.33
N THR A 138 7.07 6.29 -12.26
CA THR A 138 6.58 6.20 -13.64
C THR A 138 5.97 4.82 -13.82
N ILE A 139 4.70 4.77 -14.18
CA ILE A 139 3.93 3.54 -14.35
C ILE A 139 3.52 3.43 -15.82
N GLU A 140 4.18 2.50 -16.52
CA GLU A 140 3.81 2.12 -17.86
C GLU A 140 2.80 0.97 -17.80
N ASP A 141 1.70 1.10 -18.51
CA ASP A 141 0.61 0.13 -18.53
C ASP A 141 0.18 -0.23 -19.95
N PRO A 142 1.07 -0.91 -20.72
CA PRO A 142 0.77 -1.25 -22.11
C PRO A 142 -0.37 -2.25 -22.25
N ALA A 143 -0.61 -3.06 -21.24
CA ALA A 143 -1.69 -4.05 -21.19
C ALA A 143 -3.03 -3.45 -20.74
N GLN A 144 -3.04 -2.19 -20.30
CA GLN A 144 -4.19 -1.54 -19.67
C GLN A 144 -4.74 -2.37 -18.49
N GLY A 145 -3.82 -2.97 -17.72
CA GLY A 145 -4.16 -3.86 -16.62
C GLY A 145 -4.32 -3.16 -15.27
N VAL A 146 -3.75 -1.94 -15.14
CA VAL A 146 -3.79 -1.18 -13.89
C VAL A 146 -5.21 -0.73 -13.59
N ALA A 147 -5.74 -1.25 -12.50
CA ALA A 147 -7.07 -0.92 -11.99
C ALA A 147 -7.03 0.20 -10.95
N ALA A 148 -8.19 0.74 -10.61
CA ALA A 148 -8.31 1.79 -9.59
C ALA A 148 -7.79 1.33 -8.22
N GLU A 149 -8.05 0.09 -7.85
CA GLU A 149 -7.58 -0.53 -6.60
C GLU A 149 -6.05 -0.56 -6.53
N THR A 150 -5.40 -1.00 -7.61
CA THR A 150 -3.93 -1.06 -7.70
C THR A 150 -3.30 0.33 -7.54
N MET A 151 -3.92 1.35 -8.15
CA MET A 151 -3.45 2.73 -8.00
C MET A 151 -3.71 3.27 -6.58
N LEU A 152 -4.81 2.90 -5.94
CA LEU A 152 -5.08 3.23 -4.53
C LEU A 152 -4.06 2.59 -3.59
N ASP A 153 -3.64 1.35 -3.86
CA ASP A 153 -2.59 0.68 -3.08
C ASP A 153 -1.27 1.46 -3.17
N VAL A 154 -0.85 1.88 -4.37
CA VAL A 154 0.32 2.75 -4.54
C VAL A 154 0.22 4.03 -3.70
N MET A 155 -0.95 4.69 -3.73
CA MET A 155 -1.18 5.91 -2.93
C MET A 155 -1.12 5.66 -1.43
N ASN A 156 -1.69 4.56 -0.98
CA ASN A 156 -1.73 4.20 0.44
C ASN A 156 -0.35 3.82 0.96
N GLU A 157 0.44 3.09 0.18
CA GLU A 157 1.83 2.76 0.52
C GLU A 157 2.70 4.04 0.64
N LEU A 158 2.56 4.98 -0.30
CA LEU A 158 3.26 6.26 -0.20
C LEU A 158 2.85 7.06 1.04
N ARG A 159 1.55 7.07 1.37
CA ARG A 159 1.06 7.72 2.60
C ARG A 159 1.61 7.05 3.86
N ALA A 160 1.59 5.73 3.90
CA ALA A 160 2.13 4.95 5.02
C ALA A 160 3.63 5.18 5.20
N ALA A 161 4.36 5.37 4.10
CA ALA A 161 5.78 5.69 4.08
C ALA A 161 6.10 7.16 4.44
N GLY A 162 5.08 7.99 4.70
CA GLY A 162 5.26 9.37 5.14
C GLY A 162 5.28 10.41 4.02
N ALA A 163 4.65 10.16 2.89
CA ALA A 163 4.48 11.18 1.85
C ALA A 163 3.65 12.37 2.37
N GLU A 164 4.21 13.58 2.28
CA GLU A 164 3.60 14.84 2.77
C GLU A 164 2.73 15.51 1.70
N ALA A 165 3.10 15.36 0.44
CA ALA A 165 2.36 15.89 -0.68
C ALA A 165 2.48 14.95 -1.88
N MET A 166 1.36 14.70 -2.58
CA MET A 166 1.35 13.82 -3.74
C MET A 166 0.53 14.42 -4.87
N GLU A 167 0.93 14.07 -6.09
CA GLU A 167 0.23 14.42 -7.33
C GLU A 167 0.21 13.19 -8.24
N ILE A 168 -0.94 12.89 -8.81
CA ILE A 168 -1.07 11.86 -9.83
C ILE A 168 -1.23 12.52 -11.18
N GLN A 169 -0.53 12.03 -12.15
CA GLN A 169 -0.53 12.50 -13.52
C GLN A 169 -0.90 11.36 -14.47
N GLY A 170 -1.57 11.71 -15.55
CA GLY A 170 -1.91 10.79 -16.63
C GLY A 170 -2.16 11.59 -17.90
N ARG A 171 -2.75 10.93 -18.89
CA ARG A 171 -3.10 11.57 -20.18
C ARG A 171 -4.61 11.63 -20.37
N LYS A 172 -5.08 12.75 -20.88
CA LYS A 172 -6.46 12.91 -21.35
C LYS A 172 -6.42 13.57 -22.73
N ASP A 173 -6.99 12.91 -23.72
CA ASP A 173 -7.03 13.41 -25.11
C ASP A 173 -5.64 13.79 -25.67
N GLY A 174 -4.59 13.08 -25.21
CA GLY A 174 -3.20 13.33 -25.60
C GLY A 174 -2.47 14.40 -24.76
N GLU A 175 -3.19 15.17 -23.95
CA GLU A 175 -2.61 16.17 -23.04
C GLU A 175 -2.34 15.56 -21.67
N GLN A 176 -1.32 16.08 -20.99
CA GLN A 176 -1.02 15.71 -19.62
C GLN A 176 -2.02 16.38 -18.68
N VAL A 177 -2.65 15.59 -17.84
CA VAL A 177 -3.52 16.08 -16.75
C VAL A 177 -2.94 15.65 -15.42
N SER A 178 -3.13 16.49 -14.41
CA SER A 178 -2.63 16.23 -13.06
C SER A 178 -3.69 16.52 -12.01
N VAL A 179 -3.67 15.73 -10.93
CA VAL A 179 -4.57 15.86 -9.80
C VAL A 179 -3.77 15.80 -8.52
N ARG A 180 -3.95 16.81 -7.66
CA ARG A 180 -3.39 16.82 -6.30
C ARG A 180 -4.11 15.78 -5.45
N VAL A 181 -3.35 14.88 -4.85
CA VAL A 181 -3.89 13.86 -3.95
C VAL A 181 -4.10 14.47 -2.56
N GLY A 182 -5.30 14.37 -2.04
CA GLY A 182 -5.67 14.80 -0.70
C GLY A 182 -6.22 13.64 0.14
N VAL A 183 -6.72 13.95 1.33
CA VAL A 183 -7.24 12.95 2.28
C VAL A 183 -8.52 12.27 1.80
N ASP A 184 -9.31 12.95 0.97
CA ASP A 184 -10.59 12.49 0.42
C ASP A 184 -10.50 12.15 -1.08
N THR A 185 -9.29 12.10 -1.64
CA THR A 185 -9.11 11.72 -3.05
C THR A 185 -9.58 10.28 -3.25
N TRP A 186 -10.44 10.12 -4.23
CA TRP A 186 -10.96 8.83 -4.66
C TRP A 186 -10.49 8.50 -6.07
N ILE A 187 -10.30 7.22 -6.32
CA ILE A 187 -9.92 6.69 -7.64
C ILE A 187 -10.94 5.61 -8.00
N VAL A 188 -11.53 5.74 -9.16
CA VAL A 188 -12.47 4.77 -9.73
C VAL A 188 -12.20 4.64 -11.22
N GLY A 189 -12.94 3.81 -11.91
CA GLY A 189 -12.88 3.68 -13.36
C GLY A 189 -12.50 2.28 -13.81
N ALA A 190 -12.48 2.10 -15.11
CA ALA A 190 -12.07 0.86 -15.73
C ALA A 190 -10.56 0.82 -15.93
N ARG A 191 -10.03 -0.38 -16.14
CA ARG A 191 -8.63 -0.56 -16.56
C ARG A 191 -8.36 0.24 -17.82
N GLY A 192 -7.21 0.95 -17.86
CA GLY A 192 -6.84 1.84 -18.97
C GLY A 192 -7.54 3.20 -18.99
N ALA A 193 -8.46 3.48 -18.05
CA ALA A 193 -9.12 4.78 -17.92
C ALA A 193 -9.53 5.03 -16.46
N LEU A 194 -8.60 5.55 -15.67
CA LEU A 194 -8.81 5.87 -14.27
C LEU A 194 -9.42 7.26 -14.11
N THR A 195 -10.33 7.41 -13.17
CA THR A 195 -10.90 8.71 -12.79
C THR A 195 -10.48 9.04 -11.38
N VAL A 196 -9.71 10.10 -11.22
CA VAL A 196 -9.19 10.63 -9.95
C VAL A 196 -9.88 11.97 -9.67
N ASP A 197 -10.61 12.08 -8.58
CA ASP A 197 -11.35 13.30 -8.20
C ASP A 197 -12.07 13.97 -9.39
N SER A 198 -12.84 13.20 -10.17
CA SER A 198 -13.57 13.66 -11.35
C SER A 198 -12.74 13.94 -12.61
N THR A 199 -11.43 13.73 -12.57
CA THR A 199 -10.55 13.84 -13.75
C THR A 199 -10.23 12.46 -14.29
N THR A 200 -10.71 12.15 -15.49
CA THR A 200 -10.37 10.89 -16.16
C THR A 200 -9.01 11.02 -16.82
N MET A 201 -8.17 10.00 -16.66
CA MET A 201 -6.83 9.92 -17.22
C MET A 201 -6.51 8.51 -17.71
N ASN A 202 -5.74 8.45 -18.79
CA ASN A 202 -5.28 7.21 -19.41
C ASN A 202 -3.79 6.98 -19.11
N PRO A 203 -3.24 5.78 -19.29
CA PRO A 203 -1.82 5.48 -19.18
C PRO A 203 -0.95 6.30 -20.19
N ALA A 204 0.35 6.54 -19.98
CA ALA A 204 1.13 6.17 -18.81
C ALA A 204 0.82 7.09 -17.63
N TYR A 205 0.87 6.53 -16.42
CA TYR A 205 0.65 7.32 -15.23
C TYR A 205 2.00 7.73 -14.61
N SER A 206 1.99 8.86 -13.91
CA SER A 206 3.11 9.27 -13.07
C SER A 206 2.59 9.69 -11.71
N VAL A 207 3.29 9.30 -10.66
CA VAL A 207 2.97 9.71 -9.29
C VAL A 207 4.18 10.43 -8.72
N LEU A 208 3.97 11.68 -8.33
CA LEU A 208 4.97 12.50 -7.67
C LEU A 208 4.65 12.50 -6.17
N ALA A 209 5.64 12.23 -5.34
CA ALA A 209 5.49 12.24 -3.89
C ALA A 209 6.67 12.95 -3.24
N ILE A 210 6.37 13.93 -2.37
CA ILE A 210 7.34 14.63 -1.53
C ILE A 210 7.41 13.92 -0.17
N GLY A 211 8.61 13.65 0.31
CA GLY A 211 8.91 12.97 1.57
C GLY A 211 10.36 12.50 1.58
N ASP A 212 10.75 11.62 2.52
CA ASP A 212 12.09 11.05 2.56
C ASP A 212 12.33 10.07 1.40
N PRO A 213 13.19 10.40 0.39
CA PRO A 213 13.29 9.62 -0.83
C PRO A 213 13.68 8.15 -0.62
N PRO A 214 14.64 7.80 0.27
CA PRO A 214 14.97 6.41 0.55
C PRO A 214 13.82 5.63 1.15
N THR A 215 13.07 6.23 2.09
CA THR A 215 11.94 5.59 2.76
C THR A 215 10.78 5.36 1.78
N LEU A 216 10.44 6.36 0.97
CA LEU A 216 9.40 6.23 -0.06
C LEU A 216 9.76 5.18 -1.10
N ALA A 217 11.02 5.17 -1.57
CA ALA A 217 11.48 4.17 -2.54
C ALA A 217 11.50 2.75 -1.95
N ALA A 218 11.90 2.60 -0.68
CA ALA A 218 11.90 1.31 0.00
C ALA A 218 10.48 0.75 0.15
N ALA A 219 9.50 1.59 0.48
CA ALA A 219 8.09 1.20 0.59
C ALA A 219 7.55 0.64 -0.73
N MET A 220 7.87 1.28 -1.85
CA MET A 220 7.44 0.78 -3.17
C MET A 220 8.04 -0.57 -3.55
N ASN A 221 9.20 -0.91 -3.00
CA ASN A 221 9.94 -2.15 -3.30
C ASN A 221 9.67 -3.28 -2.29
N ILE A 222 8.66 -3.17 -1.43
CA ILE A 222 8.29 -4.24 -0.50
C ILE A 222 7.79 -5.45 -1.30
N PRO A 223 8.32 -6.68 -1.06
CA PRO A 223 7.84 -7.88 -1.74
C PRO A 223 6.34 -8.11 -1.52
N GLY A 224 5.59 -8.34 -2.59
CA GLY A 224 4.13 -8.44 -2.58
C GLY A 224 3.38 -7.11 -2.51
N GLY A 225 4.10 -5.98 -2.48
CA GLY A 225 3.54 -4.63 -2.39
C GLY A 225 3.13 -4.00 -3.72
N ALA A 226 3.23 -2.67 -3.76
CA ALA A 226 2.74 -1.86 -4.89
C ALA A 226 3.40 -2.21 -6.23
N MET A 227 4.74 -2.38 -6.26
CA MET A 227 5.48 -2.71 -7.48
C MET A 227 5.05 -4.07 -8.03
N ASP A 228 5.03 -5.11 -7.19
CA ASP A 228 4.61 -6.46 -7.59
C ASP A 228 3.15 -6.48 -8.07
N SER A 229 2.30 -5.63 -7.52
CA SER A 229 0.89 -5.51 -7.91
C SER A 229 0.72 -4.92 -9.31
N ILE A 230 1.55 -3.93 -9.67
CA ILE A 230 1.62 -3.36 -11.03
C ILE A 230 2.16 -4.39 -12.02
N GLU A 231 3.24 -5.11 -11.67
CA GLU A 231 3.84 -6.12 -12.53
C GLU A 231 2.90 -7.30 -12.79
N ARG A 232 2.15 -7.72 -11.80
CA ARG A 232 1.18 -8.81 -11.89
C ARG A 232 0.07 -8.55 -12.92
N VAL A 233 -0.26 -7.30 -13.15
CA VAL A 233 -1.26 -6.91 -14.16
C VAL A 233 -0.66 -6.51 -15.52
N GLY A 234 0.65 -6.73 -15.69
CA GLY A 234 1.36 -6.48 -16.96
C GLY A 234 1.85 -5.05 -17.14
N GLY A 235 1.84 -4.25 -16.08
CA GLY A 235 2.47 -2.93 -16.03
C GLY A 235 3.93 -3.01 -15.60
N THR A 236 4.63 -1.88 -15.64
CA THR A 236 5.95 -1.70 -15.04
C THR A 236 5.98 -0.43 -14.24
N MET A 237 6.67 -0.43 -13.10
CA MET A 237 6.84 0.76 -12.27
C MET A 237 8.32 1.05 -12.07
N VAL A 238 8.73 2.28 -12.36
CA VAL A 238 10.08 2.79 -12.11
C VAL A 238 10.00 3.84 -11.02
N VAL A 239 10.81 3.67 -9.97
CA VAL A 239 10.93 4.59 -8.84
C VAL A 239 12.20 5.40 -8.99
N GLN A 240 12.06 6.71 -9.18
CA GLN A 240 13.18 7.63 -9.26
C GLN A 240 13.20 8.54 -8.04
N GLN A 241 14.28 8.48 -7.27
CA GLN A 241 14.52 9.40 -6.15
C GLN A 241 15.06 10.72 -6.67
N SER A 242 14.67 11.82 -6.02
CA SER A 242 15.10 13.17 -6.38
C SER A 242 15.20 14.05 -5.14
N ASP A 243 16.21 14.94 -5.12
CA ASP A 243 16.31 15.99 -4.10
C ASP A 243 15.26 17.09 -4.29
N ARG A 244 14.60 17.09 -5.46
CA ARG A 244 13.55 18.05 -5.78
C ARG A 244 12.45 17.40 -6.60
N VAL A 245 11.27 17.37 -6.02
CA VAL A 245 9.99 17.02 -6.66
C VAL A 245 9.07 18.22 -6.51
N ASP A 246 8.48 18.68 -7.61
CA ASP A 246 7.54 19.79 -7.64
C ASP A 246 6.11 19.24 -7.82
N VAL A 247 5.27 19.41 -6.82
CA VAL A 247 3.85 19.06 -6.81
C VAL A 247 3.06 20.34 -7.02
N THR A 248 2.58 20.56 -8.24
CA THR A 248 2.03 21.84 -8.70
C THR A 248 0.51 21.85 -8.81
N ALA A 249 -0.11 20.69 -8.93
CA ALA A 249 -1.56 20.57 -8.94
C ALA A 249 -2.15 21.07 -7.62
N LEU A 250 -3.26 21.76 -7.71
CA LEU A 250 -3.96 22.37 -6.56
C LEU A 250 -5.33 21.72 -6.39
N ARG A 251 -5.75 21.60 -5.14
CA ARG A 251 -7.13 21.25 -4.79
C ARG A 251 -7.94 22.52 -4.56
N GLN A 252 -9.17 22.49 -4.99
CA GLN A 252 -10.13 23.52 -4.61
C GLN A 252 -10.90 22.99 -3.38
N PRO A 253 -10.83 23.71 -2.24
CA PRO A 253 -11.60 23.34 -1.06
C PRO A 253 -13.09 23.32 -1.41
N LYS A 254 -13.78 22.26 -1.03
CA LYS A 254 -15.24 22.21 -1.19
C LYS A 254 -15.88 23.24 -0.26
N ALA A 255 -16.73 24.10 -0.78
CA ALA A 255 -17.49 25.05 0.03
C ALA A 255 -18.39 24.29 1.01
N ARG A 256 -18.35 24.69 2.29
CA ARG A 256 -19.23 24.11 3.32
C ARG A 256 -20.64 24.59 3.10
N GLN A 257 -21.57 23.66 3.07
CA GLN A 257 -23.00 23.99 2.94
C GLN A 257 -23.70 24.10 4.29
N TYR A 258 -23.29 23.34 5.30
CA TYR A 258 -24.04 23.17 6.54
C TYR A 258 -23.19 23.39 7.79
N ALA A 259 -21.90 23.06 7.77
CA ALA A 259 -21.05 23.12 8.94
C ALA A 259 -20.64 24.55 9.28
N GLN A 260 -20.87 24.98 10.53
CA GLN A 260 -20.39 26.25 11.08
C GLN A 260 -19.51 25.96 12.31
N PRO A 261 -18.42 26.70 12.53
CA PRO A 261 -17.59 26.53 13.71
C PRO A 261 -18.40 26.93 14.95
N VAL A 262 -18.37 26.09 15.99
CA VAL A 262 -18.91 26.42 17.31
C VAL A 262 -17.91 27.38 17.97
N LYS A 263 -18.40 28.54 18.50
CA LYS A 263 -17.59 29.51 19.23
C LYS A 263 -17.34 29.04 20.67
#